data_bc5a34d644a9ee3efb35473843a97365
#
_entry.id   bc5a34d644a9ee3efb35473843a97365
#
_cell.length_a   1.000
_cell.length_b   1.000
_cell.length_c   1.000
_cell.angle_alpha   90.00
_cell.angle_beta   90.00
_cell.angle_gamma   90.00
#
_symmetry.space_group_name_H-M   'P 1'
#
loop_
_entity.id
_entity.type
_entity.pdbx_description
1 polymer ?
#
loop_
_entity_poly.entity_id
_entity_poly.type
_entity_poly.pdbx_seq_one_letter_code
_entity_poly.pdbx_strand_id
1 'polypeptide(L)'
;MAGDLIITGGRPLCGTVAVPAAKNSVLPLLAAALLCTGEVRLLRVPQLADVENCLALLRGVGCAAGWQGADAVVSGVPCRCTLGPEAARMRASILFCAPLLARLGRAETLLPGGALAQGETVLHGAAREPEIADLAAFLNRCGGRVQGASSSTLRVQGVRRLAGCSFAPMADRIAASTYACACAAAGGRVELAGCGPELYAPVLEILEQMGCAVERTEKSAVVSRFGRLYGAGRVFTGAYPALATDAAPLLAAAMLCAEGGSSIEDVIFERRFGCAAGFAALGARVKVTGRTLEIEPGGPLRGTVLAAPDLRGGAALAVAALAAQGTSRLTHTELLDRGYAGFAQNLALLGVQIARETPCGGGRVKKRTSKT
;
A
#
# COMPACT_ATOMS: atom_id res chain seq x y z
N MET A 1 13.82 -5.31 10.20
CA MET A 1 15.24 -5.59 9.83
C MET A 1 15.26 -5.72 8.32
N ALA A 2 16.04 -4.89 7.65
CA ALA A 2 16.21 -4.96 6.21
C ALA A 2 16.98 -6.25 5.85
N GLY A 3 16.49 -7.03 4.91
CA GLY A 3 17.13 -8.25 4.41
C GLY A 3 16.40 -8.73 3.17
N ASP A 4 17.11 -9.46 2.32
CA ASP A 4 16.55 -9.99 1.07
C ASP A 4 15.44 -11.00 1.35
N LEU A 5 14.41 -11.03 0.51
CA LEU A 5 13.41 -12.08 0.54
C LEU A 5 13.79 -13.20 -0.42
N ILE A 6 13.89 -14.42 0.11
CA ILE A 6 14.11 -15.64 -0.65
C ILE A 6 12.74 -16.31 -0.82
N ILE A 7 12.26 -16.38 -2.04
CA ILE A 7 10.91 -16.88 -2.39
C ILE A 7 11.04 -18.11 -3.26
N THR A 8 10.55 -19.25 -2.81
CA THR A 8 10.45 -20.47 -3.62
C THR A 8 9.03 -20.55 -4.20
N GLY A 9 8.94 -20.38 -5.51
CA GLY A 9 7.67 -20.40 -6.24
C GLY A 9 7.24 -21.77 -6.75
N GLY A 10 6.22 -21.78 -7.62
CA GLY A 10 5.70 -23.00 -8.27
C GLY A 10 4.77 -23.83 -7.40
N ARG A 11 4.23 -23.26 -6.31
CA ARG A 11 3.25 -23.93 -5.43
C ARG A 11 1.96 -23.12 -5.33
N PRO A 12 0.79 -23.78 -5.34
CA PRO A 12 -0.48 -23.09 -5.14
C PRO A 12 -0.58 -22.54 -3.71
N LEU A 13 -1.25 -21.40 -3.56
CA LEU A 13 -1.52 -20.76 -2.29
C LEU A 13 -2.78 -21.35 -1.65
N CYS A 14 -2.78 -21.48 -0.32
CA CYS A 14 -3.95 -21.91 0.42
C CYS A 14 -3.98 -21.29 1.81
N GLY A 15 -5.08 -20.65 2.16
CA GLY A 15 -5.25 -20.10 3.50
C GLY A 15 -6.02 -18.78 3.53
N THR A 16 -5.97 -18.13 4.69
CA THR A 16 -6.65 -16.86 4.96
C THR A 16 -5.63 -15.79 5.32
N VAL A 17 -5.76 -14.61 4.74
CA VAL A 17 -5.01 -13.41 5.14
C VAL A 17 -5.96 -12.43 5.79
N ALA A 18 -5.68 -12.07 7.05
CA ALA A 18 -6.32 -10.92 7.68
C ALA A 18 -5.72 -9.64 7.06
N VAL A 19 -6.52 -8.91 6.29
CA VAL A 19 -6.06 -7.70 5.60
C VAL A 19 -5.84 -6.59 6.63
N PRO A 20 -4.62 -6.00 6.72
CA PRO A 20 -4.32 -4.95 7.69
C PRO A 20 -5.07 -3.64 7.37
N ALA A 21 -5.05 -2.69 8.33
CA ALA A 21 -5.53 -1.35 8.06
C ALA A 21 -4.68 -0.65 6.98
N ALA A 22 -5.34 0.20 6.19
CA ALA A 22 -4.72 0.88 5.06
C ALA A 22 -3.69 1.93 5.51
N LYS A 23 -2.44 1.79 5.09
CA LYS A 23 -1.41 2.82 5.32
C LYS A 23 -1.89 4.20 4.85
N ASN A 24 -2.47 4.26 3.64
CA ASN A 24 -2.90 5.51 3.02
C ASN A 24 -4.09 6.17 3.74
N SER A 25 -4.82 5.42 4.57
CA SER A 25 -5.79 5.96 5.52
C SER A 25 -5.14 6.38 6.84
N VAL A 26 -4.31 5.53 7.44
CA VAL A 26 -3.69 5.76 8.74
C VAL A 26 -2.86 7.06 8.77
N LEU A 27 -2.08 7.36 7.72
CA LEU A 27 -1.23 8.55 7.72
C LEU A 27 -2.02 9.86 7.78
N PRO A 28 -3.09 10.08 6.98
CA PRO A 28 -3.97 11.24 7.13
C PRO A 28 -4.68 11.30 8.48
N LEU A 29 -5.10 10.16 9.04
CA LEU A 29 -5.75 10.10 10.35
C LEU A 29 -4.82 10.55 11.48
N LEU A 30 -3.55 10.12 11.45
CA LEU A 30 -2.52 10.57 12.39
C LEU A 30 -2.27 12.08 12.28
N ALA A 31 -2.20 12.62 11.07
CA ALA A 31 -2.06 14.06 10.87
C ALA A 31 -3.30 14.81 11.38
N ALA A 32 -4.50 14.32 11.11
CA ALA A 32 -5.75 14.91 11.56
C ALA A 32 -5.94 14.86 13.09
N ALA A 33 -5.29 13.91 13.78
CA ALA A 33 -5.28 13.83 15.24
C ALA A 33 -4.75 15.14 15.90
N LEU A 34 -3.88 15.90 15.22
CA LEU A 34 -3.43 17.24 15.68
C LEU A 34 -4.56 18.26 15.84
N LEU A 35 -5.68 18.07 15.16
CA LEU A 35 -6.86 18.93 15.26
C LEU A 35 -7.67 18.64 16.53
N CYS A 36 -7.52 17.45 17.12
CA CYS A 36 -8.29 17.01 18.28
C CYS A 36 -7.69 17.59 19.58
N THR A 37 -8.54 17.80 20.59
CA THR A 37 -8.13 18.29 21.90
C THR A 37 -8.07 17.20 22.96
N GLY A 38 -8.61 16.01 22.66
CA GLY A 38 -8.54 14.82 23.52
C GLY A 38 -7.67 13.73 22.89
N GLU A 39 -7.55 12.60 23.60
CA GLU A 39 -6.83 11.43 23.10
C GLU A 39 -7.50 10.87 21.84
N VAL A 40 -6.70 10.60 20.83
CA VAL A 40 -7.08 9.85 19.63
C VAL A 40 -6.41 8.48 19.69
N ARG A 41 -7.21 7.42 19.55
CA ARG A 41 -6.75 6.04 19.49
C ARG A 41 -7.14 5.43 18.15
N LEU A 42 -6.17 5.15 17.30
CA LEU A 42 -6.37 4.41 16.06
C LEU A 42 -6.13 2.93 16.32
N LEU A 43 -7.15 2.13 16.08
CA LEU A 43 -7.17 0.71 16.45
C LEU A 43 -6.47 -0.16 15.41
N ARG A 44 -5.67 -1.14 15.86
CA ARG A 44 -5.02 -2.15 15.03
C ARG A 44 -4.25 -1.56 13.84
N VAL A 45 -3.46 -0.55 14.10
CA VAL A 45 -2.65 0.12 13.09
C VAL A 45 -1.46 -0.77 12.68
N PRO A 46 -1.17 -0.92 11.37
CA PRO A 46 -0.02 -1.70 10.93
C PRO A 46 1.30 -1.02 11.34
N GLN A 47 2.22 -1.79 11.90
CA GLN A 47 3.54 -1.28 12.27
C GLN A 47 4.43 -1.15 11.01
N LEU A 48 4.37 0.02 10.39
CA LEU A 48 5.11 0.38 9.19
C LEU A 48 6.09 1.51 9.49
N ALA A 49 7.20 1.56 8.74
CA ALA A 49 8.18 2.63 8.88
C ALA A 49 7.57 4.04 8.67
N ASP A 50 6.63 4.17 7.71
CA ASP A 50 5.95 5.45 7.47
C ASP A 50 5.03 5.85 8.64
N VAL A 51 4.39 4.91 9.33
CA VAL A 51 3.59 5.16 10.54
C VAL A 51 4.49 5.61 11.69
N GLU A 52 5.62 4.94 11.92
CA GLU A 52 6.57 5.33 12.95
C GLU A 52 7.15 6.73 12.69
N ASN A 53 7.46 7.06 11.45
CA ASN A 53 7.86 8.41 11.06
C ASN A 53 6.78 9.46 11.38
N CYS A 54 5.48 9.14 11.14
CA CYS A 54 4.37 10.00 11.54
C CYS A 54 4.30 10.20 13.06
N LEU A 55 4.43 9.13 13.84
CA LEU A 55 4.45 9.21 15.30
C LEU A 55 5.65 10.04 15.79
N ALA A 56 6.81 9.90 15.14
CA ALA A 56 7.98 10.72 15.45
C ALA A 56 7.73 12.22 15.14
N LEU A 57 7.09 12.54 14.00
CA LEU A 57 6.70 13.93 13.68
C LEU A 57 5.72 14.50 14.70
N LEU A 58 4.73 13.73 15.15
CA LEU A 58 3.79 14.13 16.20
C LEU A 58 4.51 14.44 17.51
N ARG A 59 5.47 13.61 17.94
CA ARG A 59 6.32 13.87 19.10
C ARG A 59 7.17 15.14 18.91
N GLY A 60 7.72 15.31 17.70
CA GLY A 60 8.53 16.48 17.33
C GLY A 60 7.79 17.80 17.46
N VAL A 61 6.49 17.84 17.16
CA VAL A 61 5.66 19.05 17.31
C VAL A 61 5.08 19.22 18.72
N GLY A 62 5.39 18.32 19.66
CA GLY A 62 5.05 18.46 21.09
C GLY A 62 3.86 17.62 21.56
N CYS A 63 3.30 16.75 20.72
CA CYS A 63 2.27 15.81 21.14
C CYS A 63 2.88 14.57 21.79
N ALA A 64 2.15 13.92 22.69
CA ALA A 64 2.43 12.55 23.10
C ALA A 64 1.88 11.61 22.02
N ALA A 65 2.74 10.81 21.42
CA ALA A 65 2.35 9.87 20.36
C ALA A 65 3.17 8.59 20.43
N GLY A 66 2.49 7.45 20.33
CA GLY A 66 3.16 6.14 20.46
C GLY A 66 2.19 4.98 20.31
N TRP A 67 2.69 3.79 20.65
CA TRP A 67 1.94 2.55 20.57
C TRP A 67 1.37 2.14 21.94
N GLN A 68 0.16 1.62 21.93
CA GLN A 68 -0.43 0.87 23.04
C GLN A 68 -0.93 -0.48 22.51
N GLY A 69 -0.09 -1.52 22.63
CA GLY A 69 -0.34 -2.79 21.95
C GLY A 69 -0.29 -2.64 20.43
N ALA A 70 -1.38 -2.96 19.74
CA ALA A 70 -1.53 -2.81 18.30
C ALA A 70 -2.14 -1.44 17.89
N ASP A 71 -2.45 -0.57 18.85
CA ASP A 71 -3.11 0.72 18.59
C ASP A 71 -2.08 1.86 18.58
N ALA A 72 -2.27 2.82 17.68
CA ALA A 72 -1.54 4.08 17.71
C ALA A 72 -2.33 5.12 18.53
N VAL A 73 -1.70 5.73 19.52
CA VAL A 73 -2.33 6.70 20.41
C VAL A 73 -1.64 8.03 20.29
N VAL A 74 -2.44 9.09 20.15
CA VAL A 74 -1.99 10.49 20.06
C VAL A 74 -2.76 11.34 21.03
N SER A 75 -2.05 12.15 21.83
CA SER A 75 -2.67 13.09 22.77
C SER A 75 -1.83 14.34 22.94
N GLY A 76 -2.41 15.36 23.54
CA GLY A 76 -1.77 16.66 23.74
C GLY A 76 -2.04 17.63 22.59
N VAL A 77 -1.47 18.83 22.72
CA VAL A 77 -1.64 19.92 21.76
C VAL A 77 -0.27 20.26 21.17
N PRO A 78 -0.15 20.41 19.85
CA PRO A 78 1.11 20.82 19.25
C PRO A 78 1.52 22.19 19.76
N CYS A 79 2.81 22.32 20.07
CA CYS A 79 3.41 23.57 20.55
C CYS A 79 4.56 24.06 19.66
N ARG A 80 4.95 23.29 18.65
CA ARG A 80 5.98 23.63 17.67
C ARG A 80 5.40 23.56 16.26
N CYS A 81 5.74 24.56 15.44
CA CYS A 81 5.26 24.68 14.05
C CYS A 81 6.21 24.09 13.02
N THR A 82 7.43 23.72 13.42
CA THR A 82 8.48 23.21 12.52
C THR A 82 8.50 21.69 12.58
N LEU A 83 8.39 21.05 11.42
CA LEU A 83 8.54 19.60 11.28
C LEU A 83 10.01 19.19 11.32
N GLY A 84 10.32 18.14 12.07
CA GLY A 84 11.67 17.58 12.20
C GLY A 84 12.20 16.94 10.91
N PRO A 85 13.45 16.45 10.92
CA PRO A 85 14.11 15.85 9.75
C PRO A 85 13.40 14.59 9.22
N GLU A 86 12.55 13.96 10.01
CA GLU A 86 11.71 12.84 9.61
C GLU A 86 10.75 13.21 8.47
N ALA A 87 10.39 14.50 8.38
CA ALA A 87 9.52 15.01 7.30
C ALA A 87 10.12 14.78 5.91
N ALA A 88 11.44 14.85 5.75
CA ALA A 88 12.10 14.61 4.48
C ALA A 88 12.05 13.13 4.03
N ARG A 89 11.77 12.20 4.94
CA ARG A 89 11.76 10.76 4.67
C ARG A 89 10.45 10.26 4.09
N MET A 90 9.37 11.08 4.12
CA MET A 90 8.08 10.65 3.61
C MET A 90 7.30 11.80 2.95
N ARG A 91 6.69 11.51 1.80
CA ARG A 91 5.86 12.49 1.07
C ARG A 91 4.62 12.93 1.86
N ALA A 92 4.08 12.03 2.68
CA ALA A 92 2.89 12.29 3.49
C ALA A 92 3.12 13.33 4.61
N SER A 93 4.37 13.77 4.88
CA SER A 93 4.65 14.85 5.84
C SER A 93 3.92 16.15 5.54
N ILE A 94 3.61 16.42 4.26
CA ILE A 94 2.80 17.56 3.84
C ILE A 94 1.41 17.60 4.52
N LEU A 95 0.85 16.44 4.87
CA LEU A 95 -0.44 16.33 5.55
C LEU A 95 -0.44 16.99 6.93
N PHE A 96 0.71 17.15 7.57
CA PHE A 96 0.85 17.81 8.88
C PHE A 96 0.74 19.32 8.81
N CYS A 97 0.98 19.93 7.64
CA CYS A 97 0.99 21.38 7.49
C CYS A 97 -0.38 22.00 7.77
N ALA A 98 -1.44 21.44 7.20
CA ALA A 98 -2.79 21.96 7.38
C ALA A 98 -3.23 21.93 8.87
N PRO A 99 -3.11 20.82 9.61
CA PRO A 99 -3.41 20.78 11.03
C PRO A 99 -2.55 21.74 11.89
N LEU A 100 -1.25 21.85 11.62
CA LEU A 100 -0.37 22.75 12.35
C LEU A 100 -0.72 24.22 12.09
N LEU A 101 -0.96 24.57 10.82
CA LEU A 101 -1.41 25.91 10.44
C LEU A 101 -2.72 26.26 11.15
N ALA A 102 -3.63 25.29 11.22
CA ALA A 102 -4.88 25.39 11.90
C ALA A 102 -4.78 25.65 13.39
N ARG A 103 -3.86 25.00 14.06
CA ARG A 103 -3.71 25.03 15.53
C ARG A 103 -2.81 26.16 16.00
N LEU A 104 -1.77 26.50 15.22
CA LEU A 104 -0.70 27.41 15.61
C LEU A 104 -0.66 28.70 14.79
N GLY A 105 -1.51 28.82 13.74
CA GLY A 105 -1.49 29.96 12.81
C GLY A 105 -0.31 29.97 11.86
N ARG A 106 0.62 29.03 11.99
CA ARG A 106 1.78 28.85 11.10
C ARG A 106 2.24 27.39 11.08
N ALA A 107 2.85 26.99 9.97
CA ALA A 107 3.55 25.72 9.84
C ALA A 107 4.80 25.94 9.00
N GLU A 108 5.91 25.37 9.40
CA GLU A 108 7.19 25.43 8.69
C GLU A 108 7.53 24.05 8.16
N THR A 109 7.56 23.94 6.85
CA THR A 109 7.94 22.74 6.12
C THR A 109 8.58 23.13 4.80
N LEU A 110 9.23 22.19 4.16
CA LEU A 110 9.88 22.43 2.85
C LEU A 110 8.88 22.56 1.67
N LEU A 111 7.57 22.46 1.91
CA LEU A 111 6.53 22.57 0.89
C LEU A 111 5.28 23.32 1.42
N PRO A 112 4.56 24.10 0.58
CA PRO A 112 3.41 24.91 1.02
C PRO A 112 2.14 24.09 1.27
N GLY A 113 1.34 24.46 2.27
CA GLY A 113 0.04 23.86 2.60
C GLY A 113 -0.96 24.92 3.10
N GLY A 114 -2.27 24.68 2.89
CA GLY A 114 -3.35 25.62 3.08
C GLY A 114 -3.97 25.70 4.50
N ALA A 115 -4.80 26.74 4.73
CA ALA A 115 -5.35 27.19 5.99
C ALA A 115 -6.68 26.51 6.39
N LEU A 116 -7.00 26.55 7.71
CA LEU A 116 -8.34 26.25 8.25
C LEU A 116 -9.31 27.40 7.96
N ALA A 117 -10.50 27.05 7.53
CA ALA A 117 -11.59 27.99 7.36
C ALA A 117 -12.51 28.03 8.59
N GLN A 118 -12.88 29.24 9.04
CA GLN A 118 -14.07 29.46 9.83
C GLN A 118 -15.26 29.55 8.85
N GLY A 119 -16.39 28.85 9.15
CA GLY A 119 -17.55 28.84 8.28
C GLY A 119 -17.71 27.53 7.48
N GLU A 120 -18.22 27.62 6.26
CA GLU A 120 -18.39 26.47 5.37
C GLU A 120 -17.33 26.51 4.25
N THR A 121 -16.73 25.35 4.00
CA THR A 121 -15.82 25.15 2.86
C THR A 121 -16.44 24.09 1.93
N VAL A 122 -16.54 24.42 0.65
CA VAL A 122 -17.00 23.48 -0.39
C VAL A 122 -15.83 23.21 -1.33
N LEU A 123 -15.47 21.93 -1.45
CA LEU A 123 -14.42 21.46 -2.36
C LEU A 123 -15.09 20.77 -3.55
N HIS A 124 -14.93 21.33 -4.74
CA HIS A 124 -15.35 20.71 -6.00
C HIS A 124 -14.19 19.94 -6.63
N GLY A 125 -14.51 18.86 -7.33
CA GLY A 125 -13.49 17.96 -7.91
C GLY A 125 -12.73 17.16 -6.84
N ALA A 126 -13.36 16.96 -5.67
CA ALA A 126 -12.75 16.17 -4.60
C ALA A 126 -12.50 14.72 -5.05
N ALA A 127 -11.39 14.16 -4.60
CA ALA A 127 -11.06 12.76 -4.75
C ALA A 127 -12.11 11.88 -4.06
N ARG A 128 -12.45 10.74 -4.69
CA ARG A 128 -13.53 9.84 -4.22
C ARG A 128 -13.00 8.55 -3.61
N GLU A 129 -11.68 8.42 -3.49
CA GLU A 129 -11.01 7.25 -2.92
C GLU A 129 -11.56 6.94 -1.53
N PRO A 130 -11.73 5.65 -1.17
CA PRO A 130 -12.28 5.23 0.11
C PRO A 130 -11.54 5.82 1.32
N GLU A 131 -10.25 6.08 1.18
CA GLU A 131 -9.41 6.71 2.21
C GLU A 131 -9.88 8.14 2.56
N ILE A 132 -10.51 8.85 1.61
CA ILE A 132 -11.11 10.17 1.86
C ILE A 132 -12.39 10.04 2.69
N ALA A 133 -13.21 9.00 2.38
CA ALA A 133 -14.39 8.70 3.17
C ALA A 133 -14.04 8.29 4.61
N ASP A 134 -12.95 7.51 4.77
CA ASP A 134 -12.45 7.09 6.08
C ASP A 134 -11.97 8.30 6.91
N LEU A 135 -11.23 9.24 6.30
CA LEU A 135 -10.84 10.50 6.94
C LEU A 135 -12.06 11.34 7.35
N ALA A 136 -13.07 11.45 6.48
CA ALA A 136 -14.29 12.17 6.79
C ALA A 136 -15.06 11.52 7.96
N ALA A 137 -15.16 10.19 7.97
CA ALA A 137 -15.78 9.42 9.05
C ALA A 137 -15.03 9.64 10.39
N PHE A 138 -13.69 9.62 10.38
CA PHE A 138 -12.88 9.93 11.54
C PHE A 138 -13.14 11.35 12.07
N LEU A 139 -13.09 12.36 11.20
CA LEU A 139 -13.35 13.75 11.60
C LEU A 139 -14.76 13.92 12.17
N ASN A 140 -15.78 13.29 11.56
CA ASN A 140 -17.14 13.30 12.07
C ASN A 140 -17.26 12.58 13.42
N ARG A 141 -16.52 11.48 13.62
CA ARG A 141 -16.45 10.78 14.91
C ARG A 141 -15.85 11.67 16.01
N CYS A 142 -14.92 12.56 15.64
CA CYS A 142 -14.34 13.57 16.54
C CYS A 142 -15.26 14.80 16.78
N GLY A 143 -16.46 14.85 16.19
CA GLY A 143 -17.41 15.97 16.28
C GLY A 143 -17.29 16.99 15.15
N GLY A 144 -16.58 16.66 14.07
CA GLY A 144 -16.55 17.42 12.83
C GLY A 144 -17.86 17.32 12.05
N ARG A 145 -17.94 18.10 10.97
CA ARG A 145 -19.11 18.11 10.07
C ARG A 145 -18.63 18.09 8.62
N VAL A 146 -18.31 16.89 8.14
CA VAL A 146 -17.84 16.64 6.77
C VAL A 146 -18.92 15.83 6.05
N GLN A 147 -19.37 16.33 4.90
CA GLN A 147 -20.42 15.70 4.07
C GLN A 147 -19.91 15.57 2.63
N GLY A 148 -20.54 14.65 1.87
CA GLY A 148 -20.21 14.45 0.46
C GLY A 148 -18.93 13.64 0.22
N ALA A 149 -18.36 13.00 1.23
CA ALA A 149 -17.28 12.04 1.04
C ALA A 149 -17.74 10.94 0.07
N SER A 150 -16.84 10.47 -0.81
CA SER A 150 -17.13 9.58 -1.94
C SER A 150 -17.86 10.23 -3.13
N SER A 151 -18.18 11.53 -3.07
CA SER A 151 -18.66 12.31 -4.21
C SER A 151 -17.61 13.31 -4.70
N SER A 152 -17.86 13.93 -5.86
CA SER A 152 -16.96 14.99 -6.40
C SER A 152 -17.10 16.33 -5.65
N THR A 153 -18.02 16.45 -4.69
CA THR A 153 -18.19 17.67 -3.92
C THR A 153 -18.21 17.37 -2.43
N LEU A 154 -17.22 17.85 -1.73
CA LEU A 154 -17.06 17.67 -0.30
C LEU A 154 -17.38 18.99 0.41
N ARG A 155 -18.23 18.94 1.43
CA ARG A 155 -18.62 20.09 2.26
C ARG A 155 -18.06 19.91 3.66
N VAL A 156 -17.35 20.89 4.14
CA VAL A 156 -16.79 20.92 5.50
C VAL A 156 -17.37 22.13 6.22
N GLN A 157 -18.15 21.90 7.25
CA GLN A 157 -18.63 22.95 8.12
C GLN A 157 -17.67 23.08 9.31
N GLY A 158 -17.13 24.26 9.51
CA GLY A 158 -16.21 24.55 10.60
C GLY A 158 -16.89 24.34 11.97
N VAL A 159 -16.12 23.77 12.90
CA VAL A 159 -16.52 23.57 14.30
C VAL A 159 -15.50 24.18 15.24
N ARG A 160 -15.95 24.62 16.40
CA ARG A 160 -15.06 25.26 17.38
C ARG A 160 -14.02 24.31 17.96
N ARG A 161 -14.32 23.01 18.02
CA ARG A 161 -13.50 22.00 18.67
C ARG A 161 -13.76 20.63 18.11
N LEU A 162 -12.73 19.85 17.96
CA LEU A 162 -12.79 18.40 17.73
C LEU A 162 -12.34 17.67 19.00
N ALA A 163 -13.14 16.69 19.45
CA ALA A 163 -12.82 15.83 20.57
C ALA A 163 -11.86 14.71 20.16
N GLY A 164 -11.26 14.01 21.13
CA GLY A 164 -10.60 12.75 20.87
C GLY A 164 -11.62 11.62 20.60
N CYS A 165 -11.18 10.56 19.96
CA CYS A 165 -12.01 9.38 19.72
C CYS A 165 -11.17 8.10 19.56
N SER A 166 -11.84 6.94 19.68
CA SER A 166 -11.31 5.67 19.20
C SER A 166 -11.88 5.39 17.81
N PHE A 167 -11.02 5.05 16.85
CA PHE A 167 -11.37 4.83 15.46
C PHE A 167 -10.60 3.65 14.86
N ALA A 168 -11.29 2.79 14.12
CA ALA A 168 -10.67 1.71 13.37
C ALA A 168 -10.50 2.16 11.90
N PRO A 169 -9.26 2.36 11.42
CA PRO A 169 -9.04 2.70 10.04
C PRO A 169 -9.51 1.59 9.10
N MET A 170 -9.90 1.95 7.88
CA MET A 170 -10.33 0.99 6.86
C MET A 170 -9.24 -0.01 6.49
N ALA A 171 -9.63 -1.18 5.96
CA ALA A 171 -8.72 -2.21 5.48
C ALA A 171 -7.96 -1.75 4.21
N ASP A 172 -6.74 -2.26 4.03
CA ASP A 172 -5.88 -1.92 2.90
C ASP A 172 -6.30 -2.66 1.63
N ARG A 173 -7.07 -1.99 0.78
CA ARG A 173 -7.54 -2.51 -0.52
C ARG A 173 -6.40 -2.89 -1.47
N ILE A 174 -5.21 -2.27 -1.34
CA ILE A 174 -4.06 -2.60 -2.19
C ILE A 174 -3.36 -3.85 -1.67
N ALA A 175 -3.27 -4.03 -0.35
CA ALA A 175 -2.81 -5.30 0.23
C ALA A 175 -3.74 -6.45 -0.15
N ALA A 176 -5.08 -6.26 -0.06
CA ALA A 176 -6.06 -7.24 -0.52
C ALA A 176 -5.85 -7.59 -2.01
N SER A 177 -5.72 -6.56 -2.87
CA SER A 177 -5.41 -6.74 -4.30
C SER A 177 -4.12 -7.53 -4.53
N THR A 178 -3.09 -7.30 -3.71
CA THR A 178 -1.81 -8.01 -3.82
C THR A 178 -1.98 -9.52 -3.62
N TYR A 179 -2.68 -9.92 -2.55
CA TYR A 179 -2.89 -11.35 -2.26
C TYR A 179 -3.89 -11.99 -3.23
N ALA A 180 -4.88 -11.23 -3.74
CA ALA A 180 -5.75 -11.68 -4.83
C ALA A 180 -4.94 -12.00 -6.09
N CYS A 181 -4.08 -11.07 -6.53
CA CYS A 181 -3.18 -11.27 -7.68
C CYS A 181 -2.17 -12.39 -7.43
N ALA A 182 -1.68 -12.58 -6.20
CA ALA A 182 -0.80 -13.68 -5.83
C ALA A 182 -1.50 -15.04 -6.01
N CYS A 183 -2.76 -15.16 -5.58
CA CYS A 183 -3.57 -16.35 -5.81
C CYS A 183 -3.80 -16.60 -7.32
N ALA A 184 -4.11 -15.53 -8.07
CA ALA A 184 -4.26 -15.63 -9.52
C ALA A 184 -2.96 -16.09 -10.21
N ALA A 185 -1.79 -15.58 -9.80
CA ALA A 185 -0.50 -15.92 -10.38
C ALA A 185 -0.04 -17.35 -10.03
N ALA A 186 -0.08 -17.73 -8.75
CA ALA A 186 0.43 -19.01 -8.26
C ALA A 186 -0.60 -20.15 -8.31
N GLY A 187 -1.90 -19.82 -8.38
CA GLY A 187 -3.01 -20.77 -8.23
C GLY A 187 -3.37 -21.05 -6.77
N GLY A 188 -4.44 -21.83 -6.57
CA GLY A 188 -4.93 -22.22 -5.25
C GLY A 188 -6.17 -21.48 -4.80
N ARG A 189 -6.33 -21.30 -3.48
CA ARG A 189 -7.50 -20.65 -2.84
C ARG A 189 -7.08 -19.79 -1.68
N VAL A 190 -7.38 -18.51 -1.73
CA VAL A 190 -7.02 -17.52 -0.70
C VAL A 190 -8.25 -16.73 -0.28
N GLU A 191 -8.49 -16.68 1.02
CA GLU A 191 -9.48 -15.80 1.63
C GLU A 191 -8.81 -14.51 2.10
N LEU A 192 -9.43 -13.37 1.75
CA LEU A 192 -9.04 -12.01 2.11
C LEU A 192 -10.00 -11.49 3.16
N ALA A 193 -9.72 -11.80 4.42
CA ALA A 193 -10.62 -11.49 5.53
C ALA A 193 -10.46 -10.05 6.02
N GLY A 194 -11.58 -9.42 6.38
CA GLY A 194 -11.62 -8.09 6.97
C GLY A 194 -11.54 -6.92 5.99
N CYS A 195 -11.59 -7.19 4.67
CA CYS A 195 -11.63 -6.17 3.62
C CYS A 195 -12.84 -6.41 2.71
N GLY A 196 -13.78 -5.47 2.69
CA GLY A 196 -14.95 -5.54 1.82
C GLY A 196 -14.55 -5.58 0.34
N PRO A 197 -15.10 -6.51 -0.46
CA PRO A 197 -14.73 -6.68 -1.86
C PRO A 197 -15.01 -5.45 -2.73
N GLU A 198 -15.95 -4.60 -2.34
CA GLU A 198 -16.29 -3.34 -3.02
C GLU A 198 -15.10 -2.36 -3.08
N LEU A 199 -14.19 -2.43 -2.10
CA LEU A 199 -13.02 -1.54 -2.03
C LEU A 199 -12.00 -1.79 -3.14
N TYR A 200 -11.98 -3.01 -3.70
CA TYR A 200 -11.06 -3.43 -4.77
C TYR A 200 -11.76 -4.23 -5.87
N ALA A 201 -13.06 -3.96 -6.06
CA ALA A 201 -13.91 -4.64 -7.04
C ALA A 201 -13.30 -4.69 -8.45
N PRO A 202 -12.70 -3.63 -9.03
CA PRO A 202 -12.11 -3.70 -10.36
C PRO A 202 -11.00 -4.76 -10.49
N VAL A 203 -10.22 -5.00 -9.42
CA VAL A 203 -9.21 -6.06 -9.44
C VAL A 203 -9.89 -7.44 -9.49
N LEU A 204 -10.90 -7.65 -8.65
CA LEU A 204 -11.63 -8.92 -8.60
C LEU A 204 -12.34 -9.23 -9.93
N GLU A 205 -12.97 -8.23 -10.54
CA GLU A 205 -13.65 -8.35 -11.83
C GLU A 205 -12.68 -8.73 -12.97
N ILE A 206 -11.49 -8.11 -12.99
CA ILE A 206 -10.47 -8.47 -13.97
C ILE A 206 -9.97 -9.90 -13.72
N LEU A 207 -9.75 -10.31 -12.48
CA LEU A 207 -9.33 -11.67 -12.16
C LEU A 207 -10.40 -12.71 -12.53
N GLU A 208 -11.69 -12.38 -12.39
CA GLU A 208 -12.80 -13.25 -12.88
C GLU A 208 -12.78 -13.37 -14.40
N GLN A 209 -12.60 -12.26 -15.12
CA GLN A 209 -12.45 -12.28 -16.59
C GLN A 209 -11.24 -13.10 -17.02
N MET A 210 -10.17 -13.13 -16.22
CA MET A 210 -9.00 -13.96 -16.45
C MET A 210 -9.20 -15.45 -16.09
N GLY A 211 -10.35 -15.83 -15.49
CA GLY A 211 -10.69 -17.23 -15.18
C GLY A 211 -10.54 -17.62 -13.71
N CYS A 212 -10.36 -16.68 -12.80
CA CYS A 212 -10.45 -16.95 -11.37
C CYS A 212 -11.91 -17.05 -10.93
N ALA A 213 -12.21 -17.91 -9.95
CA ALA A 213 -13.48 -17.87 -9.23
C ALA A 213 -13.35 -16.93 -8.04
N VAL A 214 -14.37 -16.05 -7.84
CA VAL A 214 -14.40 -15.10 -6.73
C VAL A 214 -15.73 -15.21 -5.99
N GLU A 215 -15.64 -15.62 -4.72
CA GLU A 215 -16.76 -15.63 -3.79
C GLU A 215 -16.69 -14.35 -2.94
N ARG A 216 -17.80 -13.64 -2.78
CA ARG A 216 -17.85 -12.36 -2.04
C ARG A 216 -18.78 -12.45 -0.86
N THR A 217 -18.37 -11.90 0.28
CA THR A 217 -19.24 -11.60 1.43
C THR A 217 -19.17 -10.10 1.71
N GLU A 218 -19.90 -9.63 2.71
CA GLU A 218 -19.84 -8.21 3.11
C GLU A 218 -18.43 -7.74 3.53
N LYS A 219 -17.64 -8.65 4.13
CA LYS A 219 -16.34 -8.29 4.76
C LYS A 219 -15.15 -9.13 4.29
N SER A 220 -15.34 -9.95 3.27
CA SER A 220 -14.26 -10.77 2.73
C SER A 220 -14.50 -11.14 1.27
N ALA A 221 -13.45 -11.52 0.57
CA ALA A 221 -13.53 -12.23 -0.70
C ALA A 221 -12.63 -13.47 -0.66
N VAL A 222 -13.06 -14.52 -1.37
CA VAL A 222 -12.25 -15.69 -1.61
C VAL A 222 -11.93 -15.76 -3.09
N VAL A 223 -10.64 -15.73 -3.43
CA VAL A 223 -10.16 -15.88 -4.79
C VAL A 223 -9.62 -17.30 -4.96
N SER A 224 -10.02 -17.97 -6.04
CA SER A 224 -9.57 -19.34 -6.34
C SER A 224 -9.17 -19.47 -7.80
N ARG A 225 -8.04 -20.14 -8.05
CA ARG A 225 -7.60 -20.52 -9.40
C ARG A 225 -7.04 -21.94 -9.39
N PHE A 226 -7.74 -22.85 -10.05
CA PHE A 226 -7.31 -24.25 -10.23
C PHE A 226 -7.10 -24.62 -11.70
N GLY A 227 -7.52 -23.76 -12.61
CA GLY A 227 -7.43 -23.94 -14.04
C GLY A 227 -6.43 -23.00 -14.71
N ARG A 228 -6.63 -22.81 -16.02
CA ARG A 228 -5.88 -21.87 -16.84
C ARG A 228 -6.25 -20.44 -16.49
N LEU A 229 -5.30 -19.54 -16.65
CA LEU A 229 -5.51 -18.11 -16.56
C LEU A 229 -5.48 -17.53 -17.98
N TYR A 230 -6.46 -16.72 -18.32
CA TYR A 230 -6.59 -16.13 -19.66
C TYR A 230 -6.11 -14.68 -19.67
N GLY A 231 -5.73 -14.20 -20.85
CA GLY A 231 -5.33 -12.80 -21.02
C GLY A 231 -6.48 -11.84 -20.67
N ALA A 232 -6.16 -10.75 -20.01
CA ALA A 232 -7.14 -9.72 -19.61
C ALA A 232 -7.47 -8.73 -20.75
N GLY A 233 -6.83 -8.88 -21.93
CA GLY A 233 -6.96 -7.90 -23.00
C GLY A 233 -6.36 -6.54 -22.59
N ARG A 234 -7.06 -5.45 -22.87
CA ARG A 234 -6.60 -4.10 -22.58
C ARG A 234 -7.24 -3.54 -21.33
N VAL A 235 -6.42 -3.19 -20.34
CA VAL A 235 -6.83 -2.68 -19.02
C VAL A 235 -6.33 -1.25 -18.84
N PHE A 236 -7.13 -0.41 -18.19
CA PHE A 236 -6.79 0.99 -17.88
C PHE A 236 -6.91 1.24 -16.39
N THR A 237 -5.97 2.00 -15.84
CA THR A 237 -6.15 2.57 -14.49
C THR A 237 -7.00 3.84 -14.55
N GLY A 238 -7.44 4.31 -13.41
CA GLY A 238 -8.22 5.55 -13.33
C GLY A 238 -8.47 5.99 -11.88
N ALA A 239 -9.09 7.16 -11.75
CA ALA A 239 -9.60 7.61 -10.45
C ALA A 239 -10.72 6.69 -9.96
N TYR A 240 -10.79 6.49 -8.64
CA TYR A 240 -11.83 5.66 -8.03
C TYR A 240 -13.24 6.06 -8.52
N PRO A 241 -14.10 5.08 -8.88
CA PRO A 241 -14.03 3.63 -8.60
C PRO A 241 -13.32 2.80 -9.67
N ALA A 242 -12.62 3.40 -10.64
CA ALA A 242 -11.83 2.65 -11.61
C ALA A 242 -10.65 1.91 -10.93
N LEU A 243 -9.92 1.12 -11.73
CA LEU A 243 -8.75 0.39 -11.27
C LEU A 243 -7.70 1.34 -10.70
N ALA A 244 -7.33 1.13 -9.45
CA ALA A 244 -6.29 1.93 -8.80
C ALA A 244 -4.92 1.74 -9.46
N THR A 245 -4.20 2.85 -9.72
CA THR A 245 -2.85 2.82 -10.26
C THR A 245 -1.89 1.95 -9.42
N ASP A 246 -2.08 1.89 -8.10
CA ASP A 246 -1.28 1.04 -7.21
C ASP A 246 -1.50 -0.47 -7.42
N ALA A 247 -2.64 -0.87 -7.98
CA ALA A 247 -2.93 -2.28 -8.30
C ALA A 247 -2.39 -2.71 -9.67
N ALA A 248 -2.08 -1.78 -10.57
CA ALA A 248 -1.64 -2.09 -11.93
C ALA A 248 -0.40 -3.02 -12.00
N PRO A 249 0.70 -2.79 -11.24
CA PRO A 249 1.85 -3.70 -11.25
C PRO A 249 1.50 -5.10 -10.71
N LEU A 250 0.56 -5.19 -9.77
CA LEU A 250 0.13 -6.46 -9.15
C LEU A 250 -0.68 -7.30 -10.13
N LEU A 251 -1.62 -6.69 -10.85
CA LEU A 251 -2.35 -7.32 -11.94
C LEU A 251 -1.42 -7.73 -13.08
N ALA A 252 -0.46 -6.87 -13.44
CA ALA A 252 0.56 -7.21 -14.43
C ALA A 252 1.29 -8.50 -14.06
N ALA A 253 1.67 -8.68 -12.79
CA ALA A 253 2.32 -9.91 -12.32
C ALA A 253 1.43 -11.15 -12.49
N ALA A 254 0.11 -11.04 -12.25
CA ALA A 254 -0.82 -12.14 -12.54
C ALA A 254 -0.95 -12.42 -14.04
N MET A 255 -1.01 -11.36 -14.87
CA MET A 255 -1.10 -11.47 -16.33
C MET A 255 0.10 -12.17 -16.97
N LEU A 256 1.29 -12.14 -16.36
CA LEU A 256 2.46 -12.90 -16.84
C LEU A 256 2.20 -14.41 -16.91
N CYS A 257 1.24 -14.91 -16.14
CA CYS A 257 0.90 -16.34 -16.03
C CYS A 257 -0.28 -16.72 -16.92
N ALA A 258 -0.81 -15.79 -17.72
CA ALA A 258 -2.00 -15.97 -18.53
C ALA A 258 -1.69 -16.53 -19.93
N GLU A 259 -2.60 -17.33 -20.45
CA GLU A 259 -2.65 -17.72 -21.87
C GLU A 259 -3.33 -16.59 -22.65
N GLY A 260 -2.62 -15.95 -23.54
CA GLY A 260 -3.09 -14.77 -24.29
C GLY A 260 -2.44 -13.48 -23.87
N GLY A 261 -2.45 -12.49 -24.77
CA GLY A 261 -1.85 -11.19 -24.54
C GLY A 261 -2.67 -10.32 -23.61
N SER A 262 -2.00 -9.44 -22.89
CA SER A 262 -2.61 -8.42 -22.04
C SER A 262 -1.86 -7.09 -22.16
N SER A 263 -2.52 -5.99 -21.89
CA SER A 263 -1.85 -4.70 -21.75
C SER A 263 -2.49 -3.89 -20.61
N ILE A 264 -1.67 -3.13 -19.90
CA ILE A 264 -2.15 -2.18 -18.89
C ILE A 264 -1.61 -0.79 -19.24
N GLU A 265 -2.51 0.18 -19.37
CA GLU A 265 -2.16 1.59 -19.51
C GLU A 265 -2.45 2.32 -18.19
N ASP A 266 -1.41 2.92 -17.61
CA ASP A 266 -1.58 3.74 -16.40
C ASP A 266 -1.76 5.21 -16.78
N VAL A 267 -3.00 5.71 -16.69
CA VAL A 267 -3.32 7.10 -17.02
C VAL A 267 -3.03 8.08 -15.89
N ILE A 268 -2.68 7.58 -14.70
CA ILE A 268 -2.45 8.38 -13.49
C ILE A 268 -0.95 8.62 -13.27
N PHE A 269 -0.12 7.57 -13.39
CA PHE A 269 1.29 7.61 -13.03
C PHE A 269 2.20 7.32 -14.23
N GLU A 270 3.13 8.25 -14.53
CA GLU A 270 3.92 8.19 -15.77
C GLU A 270 4.95 7.05 -15.82
N ARG A 271 5.46 6.62 -14.66
CA ARG A 271 6.53 5.61 -14.54
C ARG A 271 6.11 4.46 -13.62
N ARG A 272 4.90 3.95 -13.82
CA ARG A 272 4.33 2.90 -12.93
C ARG A 272 5.04 1.55 -13.07
N PHE A 273 5.51 1.21 -14.26
CA PHE A 273 6.00 -0.12 -14.58
C PHE A 273 7.52 -0.29 -14.44
N GLY A 274 8.13 0.26 -13.39
CA GLY A 274 9.53 0.04 -13.06
C GLY A 274 9.88 -1.44 -12.80
N CYS A 275 8.87 -2.28 -12.52
CA CYS A 275 9.03 -3.73 -12.34
C CYS A 275 9.23 -4.50 -13.66
N ALA A 276 9.02 -3.89 -14.83
CA ALA A 276 9.09 -4.58 -16.12
C ALA A 276 10.45 -5.27 -16.38
N ALA A 277 11.55 -4.62 -15.99
CA ALA A 277 12.87 -5.23 -16.11
C ALA A 277 13.00 -6.51 -15.26
N GLY A 278 12.41 -6.54 -14.07
CA GLY A 278 12.38 -7.74 -13.22
C GLY A 278 11.46 -8.82 -13.79
N PHE A 279 10.34 -8.46 -14.42
CA PHE A 279 9.49 -9.43 -15.14
C PHE A 279 10.24 -10.08 -16.30
N ALA A 280 10.98 -9.27 -17.10
CA ALA A 280 11.82 -9.80 -18.16
C ALA A 280 12.93 -10.72 -17.63
N ALA A 281 13.53 -10.40 -16.48
CA ALA A 281 14.54 -11.24 -15.84
C ALA A 281 13.98 -12.61 -15.38
N LEU A 282 12.69 -12.68 -15.02
CA LEU A 282 11.98 -13.93 -14.75
C LEU A 282 11.66 -14.73 -16.02
N GLY A 283 11.92 -14.18 -17.23
CA GLY A 283 11.64 -14.81 -18.52
C GLY A 283 10.31 -14.39 -19.17
N ALA A 284 9.62 -13.39 -18.61
CA ALA A 284 8.40 -12.86 -19.21
C ALA A 284 8.70 -12.03 -20.47
N ARG A 285 7.79 -12.04 -21.43
CA ARG A 285 7.83 -11.20 -22.63
C ARG A 285 7.03 -9.95 -22.37
N VAL A 286 7.71 -8.86 -22.00
CA VAL A 286 7.08 -7.60 -21.64
C VAL A 286 7.76 -6.44 -22.34
N LYS A 287 6.97 -5.41 -22.71
CA LYS A 287 7.45 -4.16 -23.30
C LYS A 287 6.73 -2.97 -22.70
N VAL A 288 7.47 -1.95 -22.32
CA VAL A 288 6.91 -0.67 -21.87
C VAL A 288 7.00 0.35 -23.00
N THR A 289 5.85 0.89 -23.38
CA THR A 289 5.75 1.95 -24.40
C THR A 289 4.98 3.12 -23.77
N GLY A 290 5.69 4.19 -23.41
CA GLY A 290 5.10 5.32 -22.68
C GLY A 290 4.52 4.90 -21.33
N ARG A 291 3.21 4.98 -21.19
CA ARG A 291 2.46 4.62 -19.97
C ARG A 291 1.85 3.19 -20.02
N THR A 292 2.10 2.45 -21.09
CA THR A 292 1.53 1.13 -21.32
C THR A 292 2.57 0.05 -21.13
N LEU A 293 2.23 -0.98 -20.34
CA LEU A 293 2.93 -2.24 -20.26
C LEU A 293 2.19 -3.25 -21.14
N GLU A 294 2.85 -3.75 -22.16
CA GLU A 294 2.40 -4.83 -23.03
C GLU A 294 2.98 -6.15 -22.49
N ILE A 295 2.15 -7.19 -22.43
CA ILE A 295 2.49 -8.52 -21.93
C ILE A 295 2.09 -9.53 -23.00
N GLU A 296 3.07 -10.21 -23.57
CA GLU A 296 2.85 -11.27 -24.54
C GLU A 296 2.81 -12.65 -23.84
N PRO A 297 2.07 -13.62 -24.39
CA PRO A 297 2.10 -14.98 -23.87
C PRO A 297 3.54 -15.50 -23.86
N GLY A 298 3.99 -15.99 -22.71
CA GLY A 298 5.35 -16.46 -22.51
C GLY A 298 5.45 -17.92 -22.10
N GLY A 299 6.68 -18.39 -21.97
CA GLY A 299 6.99 -19.69 -21.33
C GLY A 299 6.91 -19.57 -19.80
N PRO A 300 7.25 -20.67 -19.08
CA PRO A 300 7.25 -20.67 -17.63
C PRO A 300 8.27 -19.68 -17.08
N LEU A 301 7.84 -18.92 -16.08
CA LEU A 301 8.74 -18.02 -15.35
C LEU A 301 9.78 -18.84 -14.55
N ARG A 302 10.97 -18.30 -14.39
CA ARG A 302 12.09 -18.95 -13.67
C ARG A 302 12.63 -18.04 -12.59
N GLY A 303 12.90 -18.63 -11.42
CA GLY A 303 13.49 -17.91 -10.28
C GLY A 303 14.83 -17.29 -10.63
N THR A 304 15.06 -16.06 -10.14
CA THR A 304 16.24 -15.26 -10.39
C THR A 304 16.44 -14.20 -9.30
N VAL A 305 17.49 -13.39 -9.43
CA VAL A 305 17.73 -12.24 -8.56
C VAL A 305 16.94 -11.06 -9.10
N LEU A 306 16.14 -10.44 -8.22
CA LEU A 306 15.25 -9.32 -8.51
C LEU A 306 15.60 -8.14 -7.59
N ALA A 307 15.49 -6.92 -8.10
CA ALA A 307 15.63 -5.71 -7.29
C ALA A 307 14.30 -4.94 -7.27
N ALA A 308 13.75 -4.68 -6.08
CA ALA A 308 12.54 -3.90 -5.95
C ALA A 308 12.80 -2.45 -6.42
N PRO A 309 12.10 -1.95 -7.45
CA PRO A 309 12.29 -0.58 -7.93
C PRO A 309 11.59 0.46 -7.05
N ASP A 310 10.48 0.07 -6.46
CA ASP A 310 9.64 0.83 -5.54
C ASP A 310 8.73 -0.12 -4.74
N LEU A 311 7.87 0.43 -3.88
CA LEU A 311 6.96 -0.34 -3.04
C LEU A 311 6.06 -1.30 -3.85
N ARG A 312 5.39 -0.79 -4.89
CA ARG A 312 4.39 -1.56 -5.66
C ARG A 312 5.05 -2.49 -6.68
N GLY A 313 6.13 -2.02 -7.30
CA GLY A 313 6.96 -2.84 -8.18
C GLY A 313 7.61 -4.01 -7.45
N GLY A 314 8.12 -3.78 -6.24
CA GLY A 314 8.68 -4.85 -5.40
C GLY A 314 7.63 -5.91 -5.03
N ALA A 315 6.42 -5.49 -4.64
CA ALA A 315 5.32 -6.43 -4.38
C ALA A 315 4.91 -7.21 -5.64
N ALA A 316 4.87 -6.56 -6.80
CA ALA A 316 4.57 -7.21 -8.06
C ALA A 316 5.65 -8.25 -8.46
N LEU A 317 6.93 -7.95 -8.23
CA LEU A 317 8.02 -8.91 -8.44
C LEU A 317 7.92 -10.10 -7.50
N ALA A 318 7.54 -9.89 -6.23
CA ALA A 318 7.28 -10.99 -5.31
C ALA A 318 6.10 -11.86 -5.79
N VAL A 319 4.99 -11.26 -6.24
CA VAL A 319 3.83 -11.98 -6.81
C VAL A 319 4.25 -12.81 -8.03
N ALA A 320 5.04 -12.25 -8.95
CA ALA A 320 5.56 -12.99 -10.11
C ALA A 320 6.50 -14.13 -9.71
N ALA A 321 7.32 -13.93 -8.67
CA ALA A 321 8.22 -14.94 -8.14
C ALA A 321 7.46 -16.15 -7.54
N LEU A 322 6.23 -15.97 -7.02
CA LEU A 322 5.39 -17.09 -6.53
C LEU A 322 5.00 -18.05 -7.64
N ALA A 323 4.83 -17.57 -8.87
CA ALA A 323 4.51 -18.39 -10.03
C ALA A 323 5.75 -18.97 -10.71
N ALA A 324 6.94 -18.43 -10.42
CA ALA A 324 8.18 -18.85 -11.06
C ALA A 324 8.65 -20.23 -10.57
N GLN A 325 9.23 -21.04 -11.47
CA GLN A 325 9.87 -22.28 -11.09
C GLN A 325 11.22 -22.00 -10.41
N GLY A 326 11.47 -22.64 -9.27
CA GLY A 326 12.70 -22.47 -8.49
C GLY A 326 12.62 -21.32 -7.50
N THR A 327 13.78 -20.77 -7.14
CA THR A 327 13.93 -19.78 -6.07
C THR A 327 14.31 -18.41 -6.63
N SER A 328 13.63 -17.37 -6.18
CA SER A 328 13.98 -15.97 -6.46
C SER A 328 14.52 -15.28 -5.22
N ARG A 329 15.50 -14.40 -5.41
CA ARG A 329 16.01 -13.49 -4.37
C ARG A 329 15.54 -12.08 -4.70
N LEU A 330 14.70 -11.49 -3.85
CA LEU A 330 14.25 -10.10 -3.99
C LEU A 330 15.05 -9.21 -3.03
N THR A 331 15.78 -8.27 -3.58
CA THR A 331 16.57 -7.27 -2.85
C THR A 331 15.82 -5.95 -2.70
N HIS A 332 16.34 -5.00 -1.92
CA HIS A 332 15.73 -3.70 -1.60
C HIS A 332 14.34 -3.85 -0.96
N THR A 333 14.19 -4.84 -0.11
CA THR A 333 12.90 -5.18 0.51
C THR A 333 12.44 -4.18 1.56
N GLU A 334 13.31 -3.28 2.02
CA GLU A 334 12.97 -2.14 2.85
C GLU A 334 11.90 -1.24 2.21
N LEU A 335 11.81 -1.26 0.87
CA LEU A 335 10.75 -0.55 0.14
C LEU A 335 9.38 -1.18 0.38
N LEU A 336 9.30 -2.52 0.51
CA LEU A 336 8.04 -3.23 0.82
C LEU A 336 7.62 -2.97 2.26
N ASP A 337 8.56 -2.92 3.20
CA ASP A 337 8.31 -2.72 4.63
C ASP A 337 7.68 -1.34 4.94
N ARG A 338 7.75 -0.40 3.99
CA ARG A 338 7.05 0.89 4.07
C ARG A 338 5.55 0.81 3.87
N GLY A 339 5.03 -0.26 3.26
CA GLY A 339 3.62 -0.34 2.89
C GLY A 339 2.96 -1.70 3.10
N TYR A 340 3.71 -2.73 3.43
CA TYR A 340 3.19 -4.07 3.70
C TYR A 340 3.63 -4.56 5.07
N ALA A 341 2.74 -4.50 6.04
CA ALA A 341 2.98 -5.08 7.35
C ALA A 341 2.96 -6.62 7.26
N GLY A 342 4.02 -7.26 7.74
CA GLY A 342 4.06 -8.72 7.79
C GLY A 342 4.01 -9.43 6.44
N PHE A 343 4.53 -8.82 5.36
CA PHE A 343 4.40 -9.36 4.00
C PHE A 343 4.89 -10.81 3.88
N ALA A 344 6.10 -11.09 4.36
CA ALA A 344 6.66 -12.44 4.33
C ALA A 344 5.87 -13.41 5.21
N GLN A 345 5.44 -12.96 6.39
CA GLN A 345 4.63 -13.77 7.32
C GLN A 345 3.27 -14.14 6.69
N ASN A 346 2.60 -13.17 6.06
CA ASN A 346 1.32 -13.42 5.41
C ASN A 346 1.46 -14.41 4.23
N LEU A 347 2.53 -14.30 3.44
CA LEU A 347 2.81 -15.27 2.38
C LEU A 347 3.13 -16.67 2.95
N ALA A 348 3.88 -16.74 4.06
CA ALA A 348 4.14 -18.01 4.74
C ALA A 348 2.85 -18.68 5.25
N LEU A 349 1.88 -17.90 5.79
CA LEU A 349 0.56 -18.39 6.19
C LEU A 349 -0.24 -18.96 5.00
N LEU A 350 0.03 -18.48 3.79
CA LEU A 350 -0.56 -19.01 2.55
C LEU A 350 0.20 -20.23 1.98
N GLY A 351 1.18 -20.77 2.72
CA GLY A 351 1.94 -21.95 2.32
C GLY A 351 3.17 -21.68 1.47
N VAL A 352 3.57 -20.41 1.29
CA VAL A 352 4.78 -20.05 0.54
C VAL A 352 6.03 -20.38 1.35
N GLN A 353 7.00 -21.03 0.71
CA GLN A 353 8.36 -21.13 1.25
C GLN A 353 9.07 -19.80 1.03
N ILE A 354 9.11 -18.98 2.07
CA ILE A 354 9.71 -17.65 2.06
C ILE A 354 10.58 -17.46 3.30
N ALA A 355 11.76 -16.90 3.11
CA ALA A 355 12.66 -16.55 4.20
C ALA A 355 13.20 -15.13 4.01
N ARG A 356 13.53 -14.46 5.09
CA ARG A 356 14.25 -13.18 5.04
C ARG A 356 15.70 -13.44 5.43
N GLU A 357 16.62 -13.20 4.51
CA GLU A 357 18.06 -13.29 4.76
C GLU A 357 18.62 -11.92 5.06
N THR A 358 19.22 -11.79 6.25
CA THR A 358 20.04 -10.60 6.55
C THR A 358 21.28 -10.64 5.66
N PRO A 359 21.70 -9.54 5.00
CA PRO A 359 22.95 -9.52 4.26
C PRO A 359 24.09 -9.94 5.19
N CYS A 360 24.78 -11.03 4.88
CA CYS A 360 26.01 -11.38 5.59
C CYS A 360 26.95 -10.18 5.47
N GLY A 361 27.30 -9.56 6.60
CA GLY A 361 28.26 -8.47 6.65
C GLY A 361 29.51 -8.87 5.88
N GLY A 362 29.85 -8.13 4.82
CA GLY A 362 30.99 -8.41 3.95
C GLY A 362 32.26 -8.58 4.77
N GLY A 363 32.72 -9.81 4.87
CA GLY A 363 34.00 -10.10 5.45
C GLY A 363 35.07 -9.29 4.71
N ARG A 364 35.70 -8.34 5.40
CA ARG A 364 36.89 -7.66 4.92
C ARG A 364 37.90 -8.76 4.55
N VAL A 365 38.11 -9.00 3.26
CA VAL A 365 39.26 -9.74 2.75
C VAL A 365 40.49 -8.94 3.18
N LYS A 366 41.14 -9.39 4.25
CA LYS A 366 42.47 -8.91 4.61
C LYS A 366 43.39 -9.29 3.45
N LYS A 367 43.78 -8.34 2.61
CA LYS A 367 44.94 -8.49 1.72
C LYS A 367 46.15 -8.78 2.60
N ARG A 368 46.62 -10.02 2.59
CA ARG A 368 47.96 -10.37 3.06
C ARG A 368 48.96 -9.72 2.09
N THR A 369 49.56 -8.64 2.50
CA THR A 369 50.81 -8.16 1.89
C THR A 369 51.92 -9.11 2.29
N SER A 370 52.36 -9.95 1.37
CA SER A 370 53.66 -10.63 1.46
C SER A 370 54.76 -9.60 1.21
N LYS A 371 55.52 -9.28 2.24
CA LYS A 371 56.85 -8.69 2.09
C LYS A 371 57.83 -9.84 1.82
N THR A 372 58.50 -9.80 0.76
CA THR A 372 59.92 -10.19 0.54
C THR A 372 60.56 -9.09 -0.25
#